data_0aef9dd9003ba38b77747b84face82ef
#
_entry.id   0aef9dd9003ba38b77747b84face82ef
#
_cell.length_a   1.000
_cell.length_b   1.000
_cell.length_c   1.000
_cell.angle_alpha   90.00
_cell.angle_beta   90.00
_cell.angle_gamma   90.00
#
_symmetry.space_group_name_H-M   'P 1'
#
loop_
_entity.id
_entity.type
_entity.pdbx_description
1 polymer ?
#
loop_
_entity_poly.entity_id
_entity_poly.type
_entity_poly.pdbx_seq_one_letter_code
_entity_poly.pdbx_strand_id
1 'polypeptide(L)'
;MRQYYFISGLPRSGSTLLSSILKQNPDFYADISSPVEGLCTTSINLLTGCESNTIINEERRITLLQHLFDGFYSHIQQPIVFDTSRAWTKKTTLLKSLFTETKILCCVRDIVNILNSFELIFKKNPLYTNTLIPEDLSHHVFSRCDAMMDSKTGIVTTNWLNLQEGYYANREMIYLVEYEKLCENPEETMKNIYEFLNLPYYSHDFENLEYSNELFDTACNLSHLHTVKTKVQKNTAPLILPPEIIEKYSSANMEFWKKKSTHSVKTLLSYQ
;
A
#
# COMPACT_ATOMS: atom_id res chain seq x y z
N MET A 1 -7.55 -7.85 22.90
CA MET A 1 -8.16 -7.41 21.61
C MET A 1 -7.01 -7.19 20.66
N ARG A 2 -7.08 -7.67 19.42
CA ARG A 2 -6.03 -7.53 18.39
C ARG A 2 -6.00 -6.08 17.90
N GLN A 3 -4.79 -5.53 17.65
CA GLN A 3 -4.63 -4.20 17.09
C GLN A 3 -4.42 -4.28 15.59
N TYR A 4 -5.15 -3.45 14.85
CA TYR A 4 -5.09 -3.40 13.39
C TYR A 4 -4.45 -2.11 12.93
N TYR A 5 -3.39 -2.23 12.14
CA TYR A 5 -2.77 -1.19 11.33
C TYR A 5 -2.89 -1.55 9.84
N PHE A 6 -2.60 -0.62 8.97
CA PHE A 6 -2.81 -0.81 7.54
C PHE A 6 -1.58 -0.42 6.74
N ILE A 7 -1.30 -1.18 5.67
CA ILE A 7 -0.32 -0.83 4.65
C ILE A 7 -1.07 -0.51 3.37
N SER A 8 -0.79 0.64 2.79
CA SER A 8 -1.44 1.14 1.59
C SER A 8 -0.47 1.94 0.73
N GLY A 9 -0.96 2.72 -0.23
CA GLY A 9 -0.18 3.63 -1.05
C GLY A 9 -0.12 3.24 -2.52
N LEU A 10 0.97 3.61 -3.20
CA LEU A 10 1.12 3.42 -4.63
C LEU A 10 1.57 2.00 -4.99
N PRO A 11 1.20 1.48 -6.18
CA PRO A 11 1.74 0.21 -6.64
C PRO A 11 3.26 0.33 -6.86
N ARG A 12 3.99 -0.77 -6.68
CA ARG A 12 5.46 -0.83 -6.89
C ARG A 12 6.27 0.17 -6.06
N SER A 13 5.74 0.62 -4.95
CA SER A 13 6.35 1.60 -4.04
C SER A 13 6.99 1.00 -2.78
N GLY A 14 7.17 -0.33 -2.73
CA GLY A 14 7.90 -0.99 -1.65
C GLY A 14 7.04 -1.54 -0.51
N SER A 15 5.71 -1.67 -0.67
CA SER A 15 4.84 -2.28 0.35
C SER A 15 5.26 -3.71 0.71
N THR A 16 5.65 -4.52 -0.28
CA THR A 16 6.17 -5.88 -0.04
C THR A 16 7.47 -5.87 0.77
N LEU A 17 8.37 -4.92 0.48
CA LEU A 17 9.61 -4.73 1.26
C LEU A 17 9.28 -4.32 2.70
N LEU A 18 8.40 -3.35 2.89
CA LEU A 18 7.97 -2.91 4.22
C LEU A 18 7.33 -4.06 5.00
N SER A 19 6.42 -4.83 4.39
CA SER A 19 5.79 -6.00 5.02
C SER A 19 6.83 -7.04 5.45
N SER A 20 7.85 -7.31 4.61
CA SER A 20 8.91 -8.27 4.94
C SER A 20 9.79 -7.81 6.11
N ILE A 21 10.03 -6.51 6.24
CA ILE A 21 10.75 -5.94 7.38
C ILE A 21 9.89 -6.03 8.66
N LEU A 22 8.65 -5.58 8.60
CA LEU A 22 7.72 -5.60 9.75
C LEU A 22 7.51 -7.02 10.30
N LYS A 23 7.42 -8.02 9.41
CA LYS A 23 7.22 -9.42 9.76
C LYS A 23 8.35 -10.03 10.63
N GLN A 24 9.54 -9.41 10.67
CA GLN A 24 10.62 -9.86 11.55
C GLN A 24 10.29 -9.64 13.03
N ASN A 25 9.42 -8.69 13.36
CA ASN A 25 8.96 -8.52 14.73
C ASN A 25 7.98 -9.65 15.08
N PRO A 26 8.26 -10.47 16.13
CA PRO A 26 7.43 -11.62 16.49
C PRO A 26 6.00 -11.26 16.89
N ASP A 27 5.76 -10.02 17.32
CA ASP A 27 4.43 -9.53 17.67
C ASP A 27 3.61 -9.05 16.46
N PHE A 28 4.21 -9.00 15.27
CA PHE A 28 3.59 -8.46 14.07
C PHE A 28 3.24 -9.55 13.05
N TYR A 29 2.04 -9.46 12.52
CA TYR A 29 1.67 -10.09 11.27
C TYR A 29 1.61 -9.05 10.17
N ALA A 30 2.30 -9.28 9.06
CA ALA A 30 2.25 -8.46 7.86
C ALA A 30 2.36 -9.35 6.62
N ASP A 31 1.56 -9.07 5.60
CA ASP A 31 1.61 -9.78 4.32
C ASP A 31 1.42 -8.78 3.16
N ILE A 32 1.62 -9.24 1.92
CA ILE A 32 1.63 -8.39 0.71
C ILE A 32 0.27 -7.87 0.30
N SER A 33 -0.79 -8.60 0.62
CA SER A 33 -2.16 -8.29 0.23
C SER A 33 -3.15 -9.05 1.09
N SER A 34 -4.34 -8.50 1.25
CA SER A 34 -5.48 -9.17 1.84
C SER A 34 -6.76 -8.87 1.05
N PRO A 35 -7.77 -9.75 1.09
CA PRO A 35 -9.08 -9.49 0.51
C PRO A 35 -10.00 -8.68 1.45
N VAL A 36 -9.55 -8.33 2.65
CA VAL A 36 -10.41 -7.76 3.72
C VAL A 36 -11.04 -6.44 3.31
N GLU A 37 -10.31 -5.59 2.57
CA GLU A 37 -10.89 -4.33 2.06
C GLU A 37 -12.08 -4.59 1.13
N GLY A 38 -11.94 -5.54 0.20
CA GLY A 38 -13.02 -5.94 -0.72
C GLY A 38 -14.21 -6.56 0.03
N LEU A 39 -13.93 -7.41 1.02
CA LEU A 39 -14.95 -8.00 1.90
C LEU A 39 -15.70 -6.92 2.69
N CYS A 40 -15.00 -5.95 3.26
CA CYS A 40 -15.61 -4.80 3.94
C CYS A 40 -16.51 -4.01 2.98
N THR A 41 -16.03 -3.71 1.77
CA THR A 41 -16.79 -2.95 0.78
C THR A 41 -18.08 -3.68 0.40
N THR A 42 -17.99 -4.97 0.11
CA THR A 42 -19.16 -5.80 -0.23
C THR A 42 -20.11 -5.90 0.94
N SER A 43 -19.59 -6.10 2.15
CA SER A 43 -20.41 -6.17 3.37
C SER A 43 -21.15 -4.85 3.62
N ILE A 44 -20.49 -3.70 3.49
CA ILE A 44 -21.12 -2.39 3.64
C ILE A 44 -22.29 -2.24 2.65
N ASN A 45 -22.09 -2.59 1.38
CA ASN A 45 -23.15 -2.50 0.38
C ASN A 45 -24.37 -3.37 0.76
N LEU A 46 -24.15 -4.57 1.28
CA LEU A 46 -25.21 -5.46 1.75
C LEU A 46 -25.89 -4.93 3.03
N LEU A 47 -25.10 -4.47 4.00
CA LEU A 47 -25.59 -3.98 5.29
C LEU A 47 -26.34 -2.65 5.19
N THR A 48 -26.16 -1.90 4.11
CA THR A 48 -26.83 -0.62 3.83
C THR A 48 -27.94 -0.72 2.78
N GLY A 49 -28.19 -1.91 2.22
CA GLY A 49 -29.31 -2.16 1.31
C GLY A 49 -30.68 -1.94 1.99
N CYS A 50 -31.72 -1.70 1.19
CA CYS A 50 -33.04 -1.24 1.65
C CYS A 50 -33.58 -1.99 2.86
N GLU A 51 -33.63 -3.33 2.84
CA GLU A 51 -34.15 -4.14 3.95
C GLU A 51 -33.17 -4.14 5.13
N SER A 52 -31.88 -4.39 4.88
CA SER A 52 -30.86 -4.45 5.92
C SER A 52 -30.77 -3.14 6.70
N ASN A 53 -30.92 -2.00 6.02
CA ASN A 53 -30.86 -0.68 6.66
C ASN A 53 -31.97 -0.44 7.67
N THR A 54 -33.10 -1.14 7.57
CA THR A 54 -34.21 -1.05 8.56
C THR A 54 -33.99 -1.89 9.82
N ILE A 55 -33.13 -2.91 9.73
CA ILE A 55 -32.89 -3.91 10.78
C ILE A 55 -31.55 -3.69 11.47
N ILE A 56 -30.54 -3.18 10.76
CA ILE A 56 -29.17 -3.07 11.21
C ILE A 56 -28.81 -1.60 11.42
N ASN A 57 -28.66 -1.19 12.67
CA ASN A 57 -28.19 0.14 13.04
C ASN A 57 -26.67 0.30 12.85
N GLU A 58 -26.16 1.51 13.04
CA GLU A 58 -24.73 1.83 12.83
C GLU A 58 -23.81 1.05 13.76
N GLU A 59 -24.15 0.92 15.04
CA GLU A 59 -23.39 0.16 16.03
C GLU A 59 -23.22 -1.31 15.63
N ARG A 60 -24.31 -1.95 15.17
CA ARG A 60 -24.27 -3.33 14.68
C ARG A 60 -23.43 -3.47 13.40
N ARG A 61 -23.45 -2.46 12.51
CA ARG A 61 -22.59 -2.46 11.32
C ARG A 61 -21.12 -2.40 11.70
N ILE A 62 -20.75 -1.52 12.62
CA ILE A 62 -19.38 -1.42 13.15
C ILE A 62 -18.96 -2.76 13.73
N THR A 63 -19.76 -3.34 14.59
CA THR A 63 -19.49 -4.65 15.23
C THR A 63 -19.31 -5.76 14.20
N LEU A 64 -20.20 -5.84 13.20
CA LEU A 64 -20.10 -6.86 12.14
C LEU A 64 -18.82 -6.70 11.32
N LEU A 65 -18.44 -5.47 10.99
CA LEU A 65 -17.21 -5.22 10.24
C LEU A 65 -15.96 -5.51 11.09
N GLN A 66 -15.96 -5.19 12.38
CA GLN A 66 -14.87 -5.57 13.29
C GLN A 66 -14.73 -7.09 13.38
N HIS A 67 -15.82 -7.82 13.52
CA HIS A 67 -15.82 -9.28 13.53
C HIS A 67 -15.36 -9.89 12.19
N LEU A 68 -15.56 -9.20 11.07
CA LEU A 68 -15.01 -9.63 9.77
C LEU A 68 -13.48 -9.65 9.81
N PHE A 69 -12.84 -8.62 10.39
CA PHE A 69 -11.38 -8.62 10.60
C PHE A 69 -10.97 -9.73 11.56
N ASP A 70 -11.61 -9.83 12.71
CA ASP A 70 -11.28 -10.83 13.73
C ASP A 70 -11.47 -12.25 13.20
N GLY A 71 -12.53 -12.50 12.43
CA GLY A 71 -12.80 -13.78 11.78
C GLY A 71 -11.75 -14.12 10.71
N PHE A 72 -11.42 -13.16 9.84
CA PHE A 72 -10.41 -13.37 8.79
C PHE A 72 -9.03 -13.67 9.39
N TYR A 73 -8.63 -12.94 10.43
CA TYR A 73 -7.34 -13.12 11.10
C TYR A 73 -7.38 -14.07 12.31
N SER A 74 -8.44 -14.88 12.47
CA SER A 74 -8.59 -15.78 13.63
C SER A 74 -7.45 -16.79 13.78
N HIS A 75 -6.83 -17.19 12.68
CA HIS A 75 -5.69 -18.14 12.65
C HIS A 75 -4.35 -17.49 12.99
N ILE A 76 -4.27 -16.15 13.06
CA ILE A 76 -3.04 -15.41 13.38
C ILE A 76 -2.92 -15.30 14.89
N GLN A 77 -1.70 -15.54 15.42
CA GLN A 77 -1.40 -15.47 16.85
C GLN A 77 -0.89 -14.10 17.28
N GLN A 78 -0.30 -13.34 16.37
CA GLN A 78 0.28 -12.03 16.64
C GLN A 78 -0.77 -11.04 17.13
N PRO A 79 -0.46 -10.23 18.16
CA PRO A 79 -1.37 -9.23 18.71
C PRO A 79 -1.57 -8.03 17.78
N ILE A 80 -0.62 -7.77 16.87
CA ILE A 80 -0.65 -6.65 15.93
C ILE A 80 -0.69 -7.17 14.50
N VAL A 81 -1.68 -6.72 13.73
CA VAL A 81 -1.87 -7.10 12.33
C VAL A 81 -1.77 -5.87 11.45
N PHE A 82 -0.92 -5.95 10.43
CA PHE A 82 -0.86 -4.99 9.31
C PHE A 82 -1.62 -5.57 8.12
N ASP A 83 -2.83 -5.08 7.89
CA ASP A 83 -3.61 -5.47 6.70
C ASP A 83 -3.18 -4.65 5.48
N THR A 84 -2.89 -5.32 4.38
CA THR A 84 -2.36 -4.68 3.19
C THR A 84 -3.37 -4.61 2.06
N SER A 85 -3.80 -3.40 1.72
CA SER A 85 -4.56 -3.08 0.51
C SER A 85 -4.31 -1.65 0.06
N ARG A 86 -4.10 -1.46 -1.24
CA ARG A 86 -3.95 -0.10 -1.81
C ARG A 86 -5.18 0.78 -1.63
N ALA A 87 -6.34 0.17 -1.44
CA ALA A 87 -7.60 0.88 -1.33
C ALA A 87 -7.90 1.42 0.09
N TRP A 88 -7.08 1.12 1.11
CA TRP A 88 -7.31 1.61 2.46
C TRP A 88 -7.25 3.13 2.59
N THR A 89 -6.45 3.81 1.76
CA THR A 89 -6.34 5.27 1.80
C THR A 89 -7.64 6.00 1.49
N LYS A 90 -8.51 5.45 0.64
CA LYS A 90 -9.86 6.02 0.39
C LYS A 90 -10.87 5.75 1.51
N LYS A 91 -10.52 4.94 2.52
CA LYS A 91 -11.41 4.48 3.59
C LYS A 91 -10.97 4.92 4.98
N THR A 92 -10.17 5.99 5.08
CA THR A 92 -9.66 6.50 6.36
C THR A 92 -10.76 6.77 7.37
N THR A 93 -11.87 7.38 6.94
CA THR A 93 -13.03 7.65 7.81
C THR A 93 -13.68 6.37 8.32
N LEU A 94 -13.85 5.35 7.46
CA LEU A 94 -14.35 4.05 7.88
C LEU A 94 -13.43 3.41 8.92
N LEU A 95 -12.14 3.38 8.65
CA LEU A 95 -11.15 2.78 9.55
C LEU A 95 -11.15 3.47 10.92
N LYS A 96 -11.29 4.79 10.94
CA LYS A 96 -11.41 5.57 12.19
C LYS A 96 -12.67 5.22 12.98
N SER A 97 -13.77 4.91 12.29
CA SER A 97 -15.00 4.45 12.95
C SER A 97 -14.89 3.01 13.47
N LEU A 98 -14.09 2.16 12.83
CA LEU A 98 -13.92 0.77 13.27
C LEU A 98 -12.86 0.64 14.37
N PHE A 99 -11.77 1.42 14.32
CA PHE A 99 -10.60 1.26 15.18
C PHE A 99 -10.09 2.64 15.64
N THR A 100 -10.19 2.93 16.93
CA THR A 100 -9.84 4.26 17.50
C THR A 100 -8.39 4.66 17.36
N GLU A 101 -7.46 3.70 17.47
CA GLU A 101 -6.00 3.93 17.48
C GLU A 101 -5.30 3.48 16.19
N THR A 102 -6.05 3.35 15.10
CA THR A 102 -5.48 2.81 13.88
C THR A 102 -4.65 3.82 13.08
N LYS A 103 -3.66 3.32 12.36
CA LYS A 103 -2.74 4.07 11.50
C LYS A 103 -2.55 3.36 10.15
N ILE A 104 -2.16 4.13 9.14
CA ILE A 104 -1.90 3.63 7.78
C ILE A 104 -0.48 4.02 7.36
N LEU A 105 0.33 3.03 7.02
CA LEU A 105 1.64 3.21 6.41
C LEU A 105 1.46 3.23 4.89
N CYS A 106 1.64 4.39 4.28
CA CYS A 106 1.42 4.57 2.84
C CYS A 106 2.74 4.62 2.08
N CYS A 107 3.06 3.54 1.37
CA CYS A 107 4.25 3.48 0.55
C CYS A 107 4.10 4.36 -0.69
N VAL A 108 5.09 5.23 -0.92
CA VAL A 108 5.15 6.16 -2.06
C VAL A 108 6.49 6.06 -2.77
N ARG A 109 6.47 6.36 -4.06
CA ARG A 109 7.64 6.31 -4.94
C ARG A 109 7.44 7.26 -6.10
N ASP A 110 8.55 7.69 -6.73
CA ASP A 110 8.54 8.42 -7.99
C ASP A 110 7.75 7.68 -9.07
N ILE A 111 6.88 8.41 -9.78
CA ILE A 111 5.94 7.82 -10.76
C ILE A 111 6.68 7.19 -11.95
N VAL A 112 7.73 7.83 -12.44
CA VAL A 112 8.53 7.28 -13.54
C VAL A 112 9.18 5.97 -13.11
N ASN A 113 9.68 5.89 -11.87
CA ASN A 113 10.23 4.65 -11.31
C ASN A 113 9.18 3.56 -11.11
N ILE A 114 7.94 3.92 -10.80
CA ILE A 114 6.81 2.97 -10.74
C ILE A 114 6.53 2.40 -12.13
N LEU A 115 6.35 3.26 -13.14
CA LEU A 115 6.11 2.85 -14.53
C LEU A 115 7.25 1.98 -15.06
N ASN A 116 8.50 2.40 -14.82
CA ASN A 116 9.68 1.61 -15.19
C ASN A 116 9.69 0.23 -14.52
N SER A 117 9.29 0.15 -13.26
CA SER A 117 9.20 -1.13 -12.54
C SER A 117 8.17 -2.07 -13.18
N PHE A 118 7.05 -1.56 -13.65
CA PHE A 118 6.05 -2.36 -14.37
C PHE A 118 6.59 -2.83 -15.73
N GLU A 119 7.21 -1.94 -16.51
CA GLU A 119 7.77 -2.30 -17.82
C GLU A 119 8.87 -3.36 -17.71
N LEU A 120 9.69 -3.31 -16.67
CA LEU A 120 10.67 -4.35 -16.39
C LEU A 120 10.03 -5.72 -16.09
N ILE A 121 8.85 -5.73 -15.43
CA ILE A 121 8.10 -6.97 -15.17
C ILE A 121 7.45 -7.47 -16.45
N PHE A 122 6.81 -6.62 -17.24
CA PHE A 122 6.21 -7.01 -18.52
C PHE A 122 7.26 -7.60 -19.47
N LYS A 123 8.44 -7.02 -19.54
CA LYS A 123 9.56 -7.58 -20.33
C LYS A 123 10.03 -8.96 -19.85
N LYS A 124 9.89 -9.26 -18.55
CA LYS A 124 10.23 -10.59 -18.01
C LYS A 124 9.14 -11.63 -18.25
N ASN A 125 7.94 -11.21 -18.55
CA ASN A 125 6.78 -12.07 -18.77
C ASN A 125 6.17 -11.90 -20.19
N PRO A 126 6.95 -12.06 -21.27
CA PRO A 126 6.50 -11.71 -22.63
C PRO A 126 5.43 -12.66 -23.20
N LEU A 127 5.24 -13.82 -22.57
CA LEU A 127 4.29 -14.84 -23.03
C LEU A 127 2.94 -14.81 -22.30
N TYR A 128 2.76 -13.87 -21.37
CA TYR A 128 1.55 -13.79 -20.56
C TYR A 128 0.83 -12.45 -20.75
N THR A 129 -0.47 -12.51 -20.98
CA THR A 129 -1.35 -11.36 -20.80
C THR A 129 -1.55 -11.12 -19.32
N ASN A 130 -1.27 -9.90 -18.85
CA ASN A 130 -1.48 -9.53 -17.46
C ASN A 130 -2.90 -9.00 -17.25
N THR A 131 -3.41 -9.12 -16.02
CA THR A 131 -4.75 -8.63 -15.64
C THR A 131 -4.76 -7.15 -15.22
N LEU A 132 -3.61 -6.47 -15.24
CA LEU A 132 -3.46 -5.10 -14.75
C LEU A 132 -3.80 -4.05 -15.82
N ILE A 133 -3.71 -4.42 -17.11
CA ILE A 133 -3.93 -3.54 -18.25
C ILE A 133 -4.87 -4.24 -19.23
N PRO A 134 -5.87 -3.56 -19.78
CA PRO A 134 -6.71 -4.10 -20.85
C PRO A 134 -5.86 -4.59 -22.01
N GLU A 135 -6.27 -5.69 -22.63
CA GLU A 135 -5.50 -6.38 -23.68
C GLU A 135 -5.21 -5.46 -24.87
N ASP A 136 -6.18 -4.69 -25.33
CA ASP A 136 -6.07 -3.73 -26.43
C ASP A 136 -5.06 -2.59 -26.15
N LEU A 137 -4.77 -2.30 -24.89
CA LEU A 137 -3.80 -1.30 -24.45
C LEU A 137 -2.43 -1.90 -24.06
N SER A 138 -2.28 -3.22 -24.12
CA SER A 138 -1.08 -3.92 -23.65
C SER A 138 0.08 -3.96 -24.66
N HIS A 139 -0.15 -3.63 -25.95
CA HIS A 139 0.81 -3.87 -27.02
C HIS A 139 2.02 -2.94 -27.04
N HIS A 140 1.87 -1.68 -26.65
CA HIS A 140 2.92 -0.68 -26.73
C HIS A 140 3.23 -0.08 -25.36
N VAL A 141 4.51 0.25 -25.11
CA VAL A 141 4.95 0.90 -23.86
C VAL A 141 4.18 2.19 -23.58
N PHE A 142 3.88 2.99 -24.61
CA PHE A 142 3.12 4.23 -24.49
C PHE A 142 1.69 3.96 -24.00
N SER A 143 0.96 3.07 -24.67
CA SER A 143 -0.41 2.73 -24.28
C SER A 143 -0.48 2.05 -22.92
N ARG A 144 0.49 1.20 -22.56
CA ARG A 144 0.57 0.62 -21.21
C ARG A 144 0.78 1.67 -20.13
N CYS A 145 1.71 2.59 -20.33
CA CYS A 145 1.96 3.67 -19.38
C CYS A 145 0.75 4.59 -19.26
N ASP A 146 0.12 4.96 -20.39
CA ASP A 146 -1.07 5.81 -20.39
C ASP A 146 -2.26 5.11 -19.72
N ALA A 147 -2.46 3.80 -19.94
CA ALA A 147 -3.47 3.02 -19.27
C ALA A 147 -3.26 2.97 -17.74
N MET A 148 -2.02 2.76 -17.28
CA MET A 148 -1.70 2.78 -15.85
C MET A 148 -1.92 4.17 -15.22
N MET A 149 -1.78 5.22 -16.01
CA MET A 149 -1.93 6.62 -15.59
C MET A 149 -3.30 7.23 -15.90
N ASP A 150 -4.23 6.46 -16.48
CA ASP A 150 -5.59 6.93 -16.74
C ASP A 150 -6.29 7.39 -15.45
N SER A 151 -6.99 8.52 -15.52
CA SER A 151 -7.58 9.15 -14.32
C SER A 151 -8.78 8.40 -13.74
N LYS A 152 -9.40 7.50 -14.50
CA LYS A 152 -10.60 6.75 -14.06
C LYS A 152 -10.30 5.30 -13.72
N THR A 153 -9.43 4.67 -14.48
CA THR A 153 -9.17 3.23 -14.41
C THR A 153 -7.71 2.88 -14.15
N GLY A 154 -6.80 3.83 -14.32
CA GLY A 154 -5.36 3.61 -14.19
C GLY A 154 -4.93 3.26 -12.76
N ILE A 155 -4.26 2.13 -12.61
CA ILE A 155 -3.84 1.62 -11.30
C ILE A 155 -2.92 2.58 -10.54
N VAL A 156 -2.15 3.42 -11.23
CA VAL A 156 -1.27 4.39 -10.56
C VAL A 156 -2.06 5.62 -10.13
N THR A 157 -2.78 6.26 -11.05
CA THR A 157 -3.50 7.50 -10.77
C THR A 157 -4.64 7.31 -9.79
N THR A 158 -5.43 6.23 -9.90
CA THR A 158 -6.53 5.98 -8.95
C THR A 158 -6.02 5.78 -7.53
N ASN A 159 -4.91 5.07 -7.34
CA ASN A 159 -4.32 4.93 -6.00
C ASN A 159 -3.65 6.21 -5.50
N TRP A 160 -3.10 7.02 -6.40
CA TRP A 160 -2.57 8.34 -6.06
C TRP A 160 -3.68 9.30 -5.60
N LEU A 161 -4.81 9.35 -6.31
CA LEU A 161 -5.99 10.14 -5.92
C LEU A 161 -6.54 9.69 -4.57
N ASN A 162 -6.69 8.38 -4.35
CA ASN A 162 -7.14 7.81 -3.08
C ASN A 162 -6.20 8.21 -1.93
N LEU A 163 -4.88 8.14 -2.16
CA LEU A 163 -3.88 8.54 -1.17
C LEU A 163 -3.97 10.04 -0.86
N GLN A 164 -4.10 10.87 -1.89
CA GLN A 164 -4.20 12.32 -1.73
C GLN A 164 -5.47 12.69 -0.96
N GLU A 165 -6.62 12.12 -1.31
CA GLU A 165 -7.88 12.33 -0.60
C GLU A 165 -7.78 11.90 0.87
N GLY A 166 -7.33 10.68 1.14
CA GLY A 166 -7.17 10.17 2.51
C GLY A 166 -6.19 11.00 3.34
N TYR A 167 -5.09 11.45 2.71
CA TYR A 167 -4.09 12.28 3.38
C TYR A 167 -4.63 13.65 3.78
N TYR A 168 -5.47 14.28 2.97
CA TYR A 168 -6.07 15.56 3.32
C TYR A 168 -7.26 15.41 4.29
N ALA A 169 -7.97 14.29 4.22
CA ALA A 169 -9.11 14.04 5.12
C ALA A 169 -8.69 13.65 6.54
N ASN A 170 -7.63 12.82 6.70
CA ASN A 170 -7.23 12.26 7.99
C ASN A 170 -5.70 12.12 8.07
N ARG A 171 -5.00 13.24 7.99
CA ARG A 171 -3.54 13.29 7.92
C ARG A 171 -2.85 12.60 9.10
N GLU A 172 -3.41 12.70 10.28
CA GLU A 172 -2.90 12.14 11.53
C GLU A 172 -2.86 10.60 11.52
N MET A 173 -3.65 9.98 10.64
CA MET A 173 -3.67 8.53 10.46
C MET A 173 -2.63 8.02 9.46
N ILE A 174 -2.04 8.89 8.64
CA ILE A 174 -1.22 8.47 7.49
C ILE A 174 0.24 8.86 7.67
N TYR A 175 1.12 7.84 7.61
CA TYR A 175 2.57 8.03 7.48
C TYR A 175 3.02 7.67 6.06
N LEU A 176 3.71 8.60 5.40
CA LEU A 176 4.24 8.39 4.05
C LEU A 176 5.62 7.73 4.12
N VAL A 177 5.70 6.49 3.66
CA VAL A 177 6.94 5.72 3.58
C VAL A 177 7.51 5.87 2.18
N GLU A 178 8.52 6.73 2.02
CA GLU A 178 9.21 6.91 0.75
C GLU A 178 10.13 5.72 0.48
N TYR A 179 9.94 5.04 -0.66
CA TYR A 179 10.72 3.85 -1.05
C TYR A 179 12.23 4.11 -1.02
N GLU A 180 12.64 5.25 -1.55
CA GLU A 180 14.05 5.64 -1.60
C GLU A 180 14.65 5.77 -0.21
N LYS A 181 13.94 6.41 0.73
CA LYS A 181 14.38 6.56 2.13
C LYS A 181 14.42 5.22 2.86
N LEU A 182 13.40 4.37 2.64
CA LEU A 182 13.37 3.02 3.22
C LEU A 182 14.59 2.20 2.76
N CYS A 183 15.04 2.38 1.50
CA CYS A 183 16.19 1.67 0.97
C CYS A 183 17.55 2.29 1.36
N GLU A 184 17.64 3.60 1.50
CA GLU A 184 18.88 4.33 1.79
C GLU A 184 19.17 4.39 3.29
N ASN A 185 18.13 4.56 4.12
CA ASN A 185 18.23 4.68 5.57
C ASN A 185 17.14 3.81 6.26
N PRO A 186 17.22 2.47 6.12
CA PRO A 186 16.14 1.60 6.59
C PRO A 186 15.94 1.67 8.10
N GLU A 187 17.01 1.72 8.88
CA GLU A 187 16.91 1.77 10.35
C GLU A 187 16.22 3.05 10.84
N GLU A 188 16.62 4.21 10.32
CA GLU A 188 15.99 5.49 10.66
C GLU A 188 14.53 5.53 10.23
N THR A 189 14.23 5.04 9.02
CA THR A 189 12.86 4.96 8.50
C THR A 189 11.99 4.07 9.39
N MET A 190 12.50 2.92 9.82
CA MET A 190 11.75 2.03 10.72
C MET A 190 11.58 2.67 12.12
N LYS A 191 12.58 3.32 12.70
CA LYS A 191 12.43 4.05 13.97
C LYS A 191 11.30 5.08 13.90
N ASN A 192 11.24 5.87 12.81
CA ASN A 192 10.18 6.85 12.60
C ASN A 192 8.78 6.20 12.42
N ILE A 193 8.71 5.02 11.78
CA ILE A 193 7.47 4.24 11.68
C ILE A 193 7.00 3.78 13.06
N TYR A 194 7.88 3.22 13.89
CA TYR A 194 7.53 2.79 15.26
C TYR A 194 7.11 3.96 16.15
N GLU A 195 7.79 5.11 16.05
CA GLU A 195 7.39 6.34 16.73
C GLU A 195 5.98 6.78 16.29
N PHE A 196 5.69 6.79 14.98
CA PHE A 196 4.36 7.12 14.45
C PHE A 196 3.27 6.17 14.92
N LEU A 197 3.58 4.87 15.02
CA LEU A 197 2.66 3.85 15.52
C LEU A 197 2.52 3.87 17.05
N ASN A 198 3.37 4.63 17.75
CA ASN A 198 3.48 4.65 19.21
C ASN A 198 3.79 3.25 19.78
N LEU A 199 4.74 2.55 19.15
CA LEU A 199 5.17 1.21 19.53
C LEU A 199 6.66 1.22 19.92
N PRO A 200 7.10 0.32 20.83
CA PRO A 200 8.51 0.17 21.14
C PRO A 200 9.27 -0.35 19.92
N TYR A 201 10.43 0.26 19.63
CA TYR A 201 11.25 -0.12 18.48
C TYR A 201 11.78 -1.55 18.62
N TYR A 202 11.64 -2.32 17.56
CA TYR A 202 12.24 -3.64 17.37
C TYR A 202 13.42 -3.53 16.39
N SER A 203 14.56 -4.14 16.70
CA SER A 203 15.73 -4.13 15.83
C SER A 203 15.56 -5.12 14.68
N HIS A 204 15.56 -4.62 13.44
CA HIS A 204 15.39 -5.41 12.23
C HIS A 204 16.73 -5.79 11.60
N ASP A 205 16.79 -6.96 10.94
CA ASP A 205 17.88 -7.34 10.05
C ASP A 205 17.57 -6.89 8.62
N PHE A 206 18.33 -5.93 8.13
CA PHE A 206 18.16 -5.38 6.76
C PHE A 206 19.01 -6.09 5.72
N GLU A 207 19.89 -7.02 6.14
CA GLU A 207 20.76 -7.77 5.26
C GLU A 207 20.18 -9.13 4.87
N ASN A 208 19.26 -9.67 5.69
CA ASN A 208 18.68 -11.01 5.50
C ASN A 208 17.15 -10.95 5.52
N LEU A 209 16.55 -10.54 4.42
CA LEU A 209 15.11 -10.54 4.24
C LEU A 209 14.66 -11.84 3.58
N GLU A 210 13.72 -12.51 4.19
CA GLU A 210 13.07 -13.69 3.62
C GLU A 210 11.62 -13.35 3.23
N TYR A 211 11.36 -13.28 1.94
CA TYR A 211 10.01 -13.15 1.45
C TYR A 211 9.88 -13.60 -0.01
N SER A 212 8.97 -14.53 -0.27
CA SER A 212 8.45 -14.85 -1.60
C SER A 212 6.96 -15.19 -1.51
N ASN A 213 6.17 -14.82 -2.50
CA ASN A 213 4.78 -15.26 -2.65
C ASN A 213 4.51 -15.65 -4.11
N GLU A 214 5.05 -16.81 -4.49
CA GLU A 214 4.94 -17.33 -5.85
C GLU A 214 3.49 -17.65 -6.23
N LEU A 215 2.65 -18.06 -5.27
CA LEU A 215 1.25 -18.38 -5.50
C LEU A 215 0.46 -17.13 -5.95
N PHE A 216 0.69 -16.00 -5.31
CA PHE A 216 0.05 -14.74 -5.67
C PHE A 216 0.52 -14.24 -7.04
N ASP A 217 1.82 -14.29 -7.29
CA ASP A 217 2.41 -13.87 -8.56
C ASP A 217 1.91 -14.75 -9.72
N THR A 218 1.77 -16.05 -9.50
CA THR A 218 1.20 -16.99 -10.47
C THR A 218 -0.28 -16.66 -10.75
N ALA A 219 -1.06 -16.37 -9.73
CA ALA A 219 -2.48 -16.00 -9.89
C ALA A 219 -2.66 -14.67 -10.68
N CYS A 220 -1.68 -13.79 -10.64
CA CYS A 220 -1.66 -12.54 -11.41
C CYS A 220 -1.09 -12.70 -12.83
N ASN A 221 -0.63 -13.87 -13.23
CA ASN A 221 0.15 -14.12 -14.45
C ASN A 221 1.39 -13.22 -14.60
N LEU A 222 2.00 -12.82 -13.48
CA LEU A 222 3.16 -11.92 -13.44
C LEU A 222 4.21 -12.46 -12.46
N SER A 223 5.05 -13.38 -12.92
CA SER A 223 6.16 -13.90 -12.12
C SER A 223 7.07 -12.77 -11.64
N HIS A 224 7.56 -12.88 -10.42
CA HIS A 224 8.45 -11.91 -9.76
C HIS A 224 7.81 -10.55 -9.45
N LEU A 225 6.47 -10.46 -9.40
CA LEU A 225 5.77 -9.22 -9.02
C LEU A 225 6.07 -8.84 -7.56
N HIS A 226 6.14 -9.82 -6.65
CA HIS A 226 6.33 -9.62 -5.21
C HIS A 226 7.62 -10.26 -4.67
N THR A 227 8.65 -10.40 -5.49
CA THR A 227 9.95 -10.89 -5.02
C THR A 227 10.70 -9.78 -4.30
N VAL A 228 11.07 -10.01 -3.04
CA VAL A 228 11.98 -9.17 -2.28
C VAL A 228 13.40 -9.71 -2.42
N LYS A 229 14.37 -8.81 -2.56
CA LYS A 229 15.80 -9.18 -2.50
C LYS A 229 16.15 -9.53 -1.04
N THR A 230 17.17 -10.35 -0.85
CA THR A 230 17.64 -10.74 0.49
C THR A 230 18.12 -9.57 1.33
N LYS A 231 18.49 -8.46 0.70
CA LYS A 231 18.97 -7.24 1.36
C LYS A 231 18.12 -6.03 1.01
N VAL A 232 17.88 -5.15 2.00
CA VAL A 232 17.29 -3.82 1.74
C VAL A 232 18.25 -2.99 0.92
N GLN A 233 17.90 -2.71 -0.31
CA GLN A 233 18.71 -1.89 -1.22
C GLN A 233 17.85 -1.27 -2.32
N LYS A 234 18.29 -0.10 -2.77
CA LYS A 234 17.65 0.59 -3.89
C LYS A 234 17.69 -0.28 -5.14
N ASN A 235 16.60 -0.29 -5.88
CA ASN A 235 16.58 -0.95 -7.17
C ASN A 235 17.42 -0.12 -8.17
N THR A 236 18.53 -0.70 -8.62
CA THR A 236 19.47 -0.11 -9.60
C THR A 236 19.17 -0.53 -11.03
N ALA A 237 17.98 -1.10 -11.29
CA ALA A 237 17.61 -1.50 -12.64
C ALA A 237 17.63 -0.29 -13.59
N PRO A 238 18.06 -0.47 -14.85
CA PRO A 238 18.14 0.62 -15.82
C PRO A 238 16.74 1.19 -16.10
N LEU A 239 16.70 2.48 -16.40
CA LEU A 239 15.51 3.15 -16.90
C LEU A 239 15.33 2.74 -18.37
N ILE A 240 14.24 2.02 -18.67
CA ILE A 240 13.95 1.45 -19.99
C ILE A 240 12.77 2.12 -20.69
N LEU A 241 12.18 3.13 -20.05
CA LEU A 241 11.09 3.91 -20.62
C LEU A 241 11.59 4.84 -21.74
N PRO A 242 10.77 5.08 -22.78
CA PRO A 242 11.04 6.11 -23.78
C PRO A 242 11.18 7.50 -23.13
N PRO A 243 12.07 8.37 -23.69
CA PRO A 243 12.26 9.73 -23.19
C PRO A 243 10.96 10.54 -23.07
N GLU A 244 10.04 10.38 -24.02
CA GLU A 244 8.75 11.08 -24.07
C GLU A 244 7.85 10.69 -22.89
N ILE A 245 7.86 9.41 -22.48
CA ILE A 245 7.15 8.94 -21.31
C ILE A 245 7.76 9.52 -20.02
N ILE A 246 9.09 9.55 -19.96
CA ILE A 246 9.80 10.13 -18.81
C ILE A 246 9.46 11.62 -18.70
N GLU A 247 9.55 12.39 -19.77
CA GLU A 247 9.21 13.80 -19.78
C GLU A 247 7.76 14.06 -19.37
N LYS A 248 6.82 13.32 -19.99
CA LYS A 248 5.39 13.43 -19.71
C LYS A 248 5.05 13.24 -18.24
N TYR A 249 5.61 12.21 -17.59
CA TYR A 249 5.23 11.85 -16.23
C TYR A 249 6.15 12.41 -15.14
N SER A 250 7.36 12.86 -15.45
CA SER A 250 8.19 13.63 -14.52
C SER A 250 7.59 15.01 -14.22
N SER A 251 6.94 15.63 -15.20
CA SER A 251 6.32 16.95 -15.06
C SER A 251 4.95 16.92 -14.37
N ALA A 252 4.38 15.75 -14.14
CA ALA A 252 3.00 15.58 -13.66
C ALA A 252 2.75 16.08 -12.22
N ASN A 253 3.74 16.66 -11.55
CA ASN A 253 3.67 17.26 -10.20
C ASN A 253 2.93 16.38 -9.15
N MET A 254 2.97 15.06 -9.34
CA MET A 254 2.23 14.08 -8.53
C MET A 254 2.90 13.82 -7.18
N GLU A 255 4.06 14.38 -6.92
CA GLU A 255 4.84 14.12 -5.72
C GLU A 255 4.53 15.13 -4.62
N PHE A 256 3.24 15.23 -4.24
CA PHE A 256 2.84 16.13 -3.17
C PHE A 256 3.58 15.83 -1.84
N TRP A 257 4.01 14.60 -1.66
CA TRP A 257 4.79 14.18 -0.50
C TRP A 257 6.21 14.77 -0.45
N LYS A 258 6.86 15.04 -1.57
CA LYS A 258 8.19 15.68 -1.59
C LYS A 258 8.16 17.10 -1.02
N LYS A 259 7.07 17.81 -1.19
CA LYS A 259 6.91 19.19 -0.65
C LYS A 259 6.62 19.22 0.85
N LYS A 260 6.28 18.07 1.46
CA LYS A 260 5.79 17.96 2.86
C LYS A 260 6.59 17.00 3.75
N SER A 261 7.54 16.27 3.20
CA SER A 261 8.40 15.35 3.97
C SER A 261 9.41 16.05 4.90
N THR A 262 9.49 17.39 4.84
CA THR A 262 10.31 18.21 5.76
C THR A 262 9.66 18.46 7.12
N HIS A 263 8.46 17.93 7.37
CA HIS A 263 7.84 18.05 8.68
C HIS A 263 8.19 16.80 9.51
N SER A 264 9.22 16.91 10.34
CA SER A 264 9.48 15.96 11.42
C SER A 264 8.27 15.89 12.35
N VAL A 265 8.05 14.75 13.00
CA VAL A 265 7.00 14.54 14.03
C VAL A 265 6.98 15.65 15.08
N LYS A 266 8.13 16.27 15.37
CA LYS A 266 8.26 17.41 16.29
C LYS A 266 7.43 18.65 15.92
N THR A 267 7.11 18.87 14.63
CA THR A 267 6.32 20.03 14.20
C THR A 267 4.80 19.79 14.34
N LEU A 268 4.37 18.54 14.51
CA LEU A 268 2.95 18.20 14.70
C LEU A 268 2.44 18.49 16.12
N LEU A 269 3.34 18.53 17.10
CA LEU A 269 3.00 18.80 18.51
C LEU A 269 3.00 20.30 18.87
N SER A 270 3.40 21.20 17.97
CA SER A 270 3.48 22.64 18.20
C SER A 270 2.25 23.45 17.73
N TYR A 271 1.19 22.78 17.24
CA TYR A 271 -0.07 23.42 16.81
C TYR A 271 -1.29 22.88 17.57
N GLN A 272 -1.13 22.65 18.87
CA GLN A 272 -2.27 22.51 19.80
C GLN A 272 -2.36 23.75 20.68
#